data_60923a9f115dbbe98ba1eca883a89a97
#
_entry.id   60923a9f115dbbe98ba1eca883a89a97
#
_cell.length_a   1.000
_cell.length_b   1.000
_cell.length_c   1.000
_cell.angle_alpha   90.00
_cell.angle_beta   90.00
_cell.angle_gamma   90.00
#
_symmetry.space_group_name_H-M   'P 1'
#
loop_
_entity.id
_entity.type
_entity.pdbx_description
1 polymer ?
#
loop_
_entity_poly.entity_id
_entity_poly.type
_entity_poly.pdbx_seq_one_letter_code
_entity_poly.pdbx_strand_id
1 'polypeptide(L)'
;MLKDHSQLQLSLSPYQGLYDAIIPADHLLRRIKENIDFSFVNPMLRKQYCENFGRPAKEPEMMFKLLFLKKLYDLSDEALISSAQTDMAYKFFLDLETEAKMIDPSLLTKFRKTRITEDILEEMLKETIQQALDKNLIKSGTIIVDSTHTIASVRAKSPTQILRDMSKQLRKEVYKTAFELSERFPEKPSLEAGLDEEIAYTKELLQVLEEGIKSCGNKKIQKLSHEMKELLEDERLKEIRSKDDKDARFGHKTATSTFYGYKNHLAMTEERLIAGITVTDGGAPDGQEITKTDRKREGKWNKSYRSYRRYGICQ
;
A
#
# COMPACT_ATOMS: atom_id res chain seq x y z
N MET A 1 20.55 -10.37 -1.92
CA MET A 1 21.84 -9.78 -2.26
C MET A 1 21.67 -8.95 -3.53
N LEU A 2 21.96 -7.67 -3.49
CA LEU A 2 22.06 -6.84 -4.71
C LEU A 2 23.47 -6.99 -5.25
N LYS A 3 23.61 -7.19 -6.57
CA LYS A 3 24.90 -7.07 -7.24
C LYS A 3 25.25 -5.61 -7.39
N ASP A 4 26.50 -5.25 -7.17
CA ASP A 4 27.00 -3.91 -7.40
C ASP A 4 27.21 -3.74 -8.92
N HIS A 5 26.36 -2.99 -9.58
CA HIS A 5 26.44 -2.71 -11.03
C HIS A 5 27.21 -1.40 -11.31
N SER A 6 28.26 -1.12 -10.52
CA SER A 6 29.13 0.04 -10.78
C SER A 6 29.92 -0.06 -12.10
N GLN A 7 29.85 -1.18 -12.80
CA GLN A 7 30.44 -1.37 -14.12
C GLN A 7 29.34 -1.27 -15.18
N LEU A 8 29.50 -0.37 -16.13
CA LEU A 8 28.73 -0.32 -17.38
C LEU A 8 28.76 -1.72 -18.01
N GLN A 9 27.68 -2.48 -17.89
CA GLN A 9 27.50 -3.69 -18.67
C GLN A 9 27.18 -3.26 -20.12
N LEU A 10 28.20 -3.35 -20.98
CA LEU A 10 27.97 -3.29 -22.40
C LEU A 10 27.05 -4.45 -22.79
N SER A 11 25.90 -4.15 -23.37
CA SER A 11 25.03 -5.18 -23.93
C SER A 11 25.78 -5.88 -25.05
N LEU A 12 25.93 -7.18 -24.96
CA LEU A 12 26.55 -8.03 -25.98
C LEU A 12 25.52 -8.63 -26.95
N SER A 13 24.25 -8.26 -26.81
CA SER A 13 23.20 -8.76 -27.70
C SER A 13 23.40 -8.20 -29.12
N PRO A 14 23.49 -9.08 -30.13
CA PRO A 14 23.58 -8.65 -31.55
C PRO A 14 22.28 -8.00 -32.03
N TYR A 15 21.21 -8.10 -31.24
CA TYR A 15 19.88 -7.60 -31.59
C TYR A 15 19.54 -6.23 -30.98
N GLN A 16 20.50 -5.58 -30.30
CA GLN A 16 20.26 -4.27 -29.65
C GLN A 16 19.77 -3.22 -30.65
N GLY A 17 20.26 -3.22 -31.88
CA GLY A 17 19.83 -2.32 -32.95
C GLY A 17 18.36 -2.48 -33.36
N LEU A 18 17.69 -3.58 -32.99
CA LEU A 18 16.26 -3.76 -33.29
C LEU A 18 15.37 -2.77 -32.56
N TYR A 19 15.76 -2.30 -31.38
CA TYR A 19 15.01 -1.29 -30.65
C TYR A 19 14.87 0.01 -31.46
N ASP A 20 15.94 0.44 -32.10
CA ASP A 20 15.94 1.65 -32.91
C ASP A 20 15.20 1.46 -34.25
N ALA A 21 15.22 0.25 -34.78
CA ALA A 21 14.50 -0.09 -36.01
C ALA A 21 13.00 -0.26 -35.83
N ILE A 22 12.57 -0.77 -34.64
CA ILE A 22 11.17 -1.18 -34.41
C ILE A 22 10.38 -0.10 -33.67
N ILE A 23 10.99 0.54 -32.64
CA ILE A 23 10.28 1.48 -31.78
C ILE A 23 10.40 2.88 -32.36
N PRO A 24 9.28 3.55 -32.73
CA PRO A 24 9.30 4.92 -33.25
C PRO A 24 9.99 5.91 -32.30
N ALA A 25 10.66 6.92 -32.86
CA ALA A 25 11.38 7.92 -32.08
C ALA A 25 10.44 8.72 -31.11
N ASP A 26 9.19 8.94 -31.52
CA ASP A 26 8.16 9.64 -30.75
C ASP A 26 7.37 8.73 -29.77
N HIS A 27 7.74 7.45 -29.68
CA HIS A 27 7.05 6.50 -28.82
C HIS A 27 7.06 6.95 -27.35
N LEU A 28 5.91 6.85 -26.67
CA LEU A 28 5.74 7.33 -25.28
C LEU A 28 6.83 6.84 -24.33
N LEU A 29 7.19 5.57 -24.37
CA LEU A 29 8.21 5.00 -23.48
C LEU A 29 9.63 5.51 -23.76
N ARG A 30 9.97 5.89 -25.02
CA ARG A 30 11.23 6.60 -25.33
C ARG A 30 11.23 7.97 -24.66
N ARG A 31 10.18 8.73 -24.84
CA ARG A 31 10.04 10.07 -24.26
C ARG A 31 10.10 10.03 -22.73
N ILE A 32 9.48 9.04 -22.10
CA ILE A 32 9.55 8.85 -20.64
C ILE A 32 10.98 8.55 -20.22
N LYS A 33 11.66 7.60 -20.86
CA LYS A 33 13.03 7.19 -20.55
C LYS A 33 14.05 8.33 -20.73
N GLU A 34 13.86 9.19 -21.70
CA GLU A 34 14.70 10.37 -21.93
C GLU A 34 14.47 11.49 -20.89
N ASN A 35 13.26 11.56 -20.36
CA ASN A 35 12.88 12.66 -19.47
C ASN A 35 12.87 12.28 -17.97
N ILE A 36 12.81 11.02 -17.63
CA ILE A 36 12.80 10.57 -16.24
C ILE A 36 13.98 9.63 -16.01
N ASP A 37 14.85 10.02 -15.09
CA ASP A 37 15.90 9.15 -14.58
C ASP A 37 15.35 8.29 -13.43
N PHE A 38 15.33 6.98 -13.60
CA PHE A 38 14.87 6.02 -12.59
C PHE A 38 16.01 5.47 -11.71
N SER A 39 17.26 5.86 -11.96
CA SER A 39 18.44 5.33 -11.27
C SER A 39 18.40 5.58 -9.74
N PHE A 40 17.70 6.63 -9.30
CA PHE A 40 17.50 6.96 -7.88
C PHE A 40 16.84 5.84 -7.07
N VAL A 41 16.12 4.94 -7.73
CA VAL A 41 15.45 3.80 -7.06
C VAL A 41 16.46 2.85 -6.42
N ASN A 42 17.61 2.65 -7.06
CA ASN A 42 18.62 1.70 -6.60
C ASN A 42 19.20 2.07 -5.22
N PRO A 43 19.73 3.29 -4.98
CA PRO A 43 20.24 3.67 -3.66
C PRO A 43 19.14 3.73 -2.60
N MET A 44 17.92 4.17 -2.94
CA MET A 44 16.80 4.24 -1.99
C MET A 44 16.41 2.87 -1.46
N LEU A 45 16.37 1.86 -2.33
CA LEU A 45 15.97 0.51 -1.97
C LEU A 45 17.12 -0.36 -1.45
N ARG A 46 18.39 0.06 -1.58
CA ARG A 46 19.55 -0.75 -1.19
C ARG A 46 19.47 -1.27 0.24
N LYS A 47 19.03 -0.43 1.17
CA LYS A 47 18.86 -0.77 2.59
C LYS A 47 17.83 -1.87 2.86
N GLN A 48 16.92 -2.11 1.94
CA GLN A 48 15.89 -3.15 2.03
C GLN A 48 16.40 -4.54 1.59
N TYR A 49 17.66 -4.63 1.15
CA TYR A 49 18.26 -5.87 0.68
C TYR A 49 19.45 -6.27 1.54
N CYS A 50 19.61 -7.59 1.71
CA CYS A 50 20.77 -8.14 2.40
C CYS A 50 22.01 -8.02 1.50
N GLU A 51 23.12 -7.52 2.02
CA GLU A 51 24.33 -7.25 1.23
C GLU A 51 25.05 -8.55 0.83
N ASN A 52 25.18 -9.50 1.74
CA ASN A 52 26.10 -10.63 1.59
C ASN A 52 25.41 -12.00 1.56
N PHE A 53 24.09 -12.10 1.62
CA PHE A 53 23.40 -13.37 1.80
C PHE A 53 22.22 -13.55 0.86
N GLY A 54 22.08 -14.77 0.31
CA GLY A 54 20.93 -15.20 -0.46
C GLY A 54 21.11 -15.12 -1.98
N ARG A 55 20.10 -15.59 -2.71
CA ARG A 55 20.07 -15.55 -4.18
C ARG A 55 20.15 -14.11 -4.67
N PRO A 56 20.90 -13.81 -5.75
CA PRO A 56 20.92 -12.49 -6.37
C PRO A 56 19.51 -11.97 -6.66
N ALA A 57 19.21 -10.79 -6.17
CA ALA A 57 17.94 -10.14 -6.42
C ALA A 57 17.90 -9.57 -7.85
N LYS A 58 16.69 -9.42 -8.37
CA LYS A 58 16.49 -8.63 -9.58
C LYS A 58 16.69 -7.16 -9.23
N GLU A 59 17.14 -6.39 -10.21
CA GLU A 59 17.48 -4.99 -10.05
C GLU A 59 16.27 -4.17 -9.60
N PRO A 60 16.39 -3.36 -8.53
CA PRO A 60 15.26 -2.59 -7.98
C PRO A 60 14.67 -1.62 -8.99
N GLU A 61 15.50 -0.96 -9.79
CA GLU A 61 15.07 -0.05 -10.84
C GLU A 61 14.18 -0.76 -11.87
N MET A 62 14.61 -1.92 -12.39
CA MET A 62 13.79 -2.72 -13.29
C MET A 62 12.46 -3.11 -12.67
N MET A 63 12.46 -3.54 -11.40
CA MET A 63 11.24 -3.90 -10.67
C MET A 63 10.29 -2.70 -10.51
N PHE A 64 10.83 -1.52 -10.26
CA PHE A 64 10.07 -0.29 -10.17
C PHE A 64 9.51 0.15 -11.53
N LYS A 65 10.34 0.09 -12.59
CA LYS A 65 9.89 0.34 -13.98
C LYS A 65 8.74 -0.59 -14.40
N LEU A 66 8.76 -1.86 -13.96
CA LEU A 66 7.62 -2.77 -14.16
C LEU A 66 6.35 -2.30 -13.44
N LEU A 67 6.46 -1.83 -12.20
CA LEU A 67 5.30 -1.26 -11.50
C LEU A 67 4.80 0.03 -12.14
N PHE A 68 5.70 0.82 -12.70
CA PHE A 68 5.35 2.00 -13.47
C PHE A 68 4.56 1.63 -14.74
N LEU A 69 5.04 0.67 -15.54
CA LEU A 69 4.33 0.15 -16.72
C LEU A 69 2.96 -0.42 -16.34
N LYS A 70 2.89 -1.16 -15.24
CA LYS A 70 1.63 -1.70 -14.71
C LYS A 70 0.59 -0.61 -14.52
N LYS A 71 0.99 0.53 -13.92
CA LYS A 71 0.09 1.65 -13.67
C LYS A 71 -0.20 2.47 -14.91
N LEU A 72 0.77 2.66 -15.77
CA LEU A 72 0.61 3.41 -17.02
C LEU A 72 -0.41 2.76 -17.96
N TYR A 73 -0.41 1.43 -18.04
CA TYR A 73 -1.27 0.66 -18.94
C TYR A 73 -2.41 -0.09 -18.23
N ASP A 74 -2.58 0.11 -16.93
CA ASP A 74 -3.61 -0.52 -16.08
C ASP A 74 -3.67 -2.06 -16.21
N LEU A 75 -2.51 -2.71 -16.14
CA LEU A 75 -2.36 -4.15 -16.32
C LEU A 75 -2.36 -4.91 -14.99
N SER A 76 -2.80 -6.17 -15.00
CA SER A 76 -2.51 -7.12 -13.91
C SER A 76 -1.02 -7.51 -13.90
N ASP A 77 -0.52 -8.10 -12.82
CA ASP A 77 0.88 -8.55 -12.75
C ASP A 77 1.19 -9.60 -13.83
N GLU A 78 0.25 -10.51 -14.06
CA GLU A 78 0.38 -11.58 -15.07
C GLU A 78 0.34 -11.02 -16.50
N ALA A 79 -0.64 -10.14 -16.79
CA ALA A 79 -0.76 -9.50 -18.09
C ALA A 79 0.47 -8.65 -18.42
N LEU A 80 0.98 -7.87 -17.46
CA LEU A 80 2.20 -7.10 -17.64
C LEU A 80 3.40 -7.97 -18.02
N ILE A 81 3.66 -9.02 -17.26
CA ILE A 81 4.83 -9.89 -17.50
C ILE A 81 4.69 -10.64 -18.82
N SER A 82 3.48 -11.09 -19.17
CA SER A 82 3.19 -11.72 -20.46
C SER A 82 3.44 -10.75 -21.62
N SER A 83 2.94 -9.52 -21.54
CA SER A 83 3.17 -8.49 -22.55
C SER A 83 4.65 -8.12 -22.63
N ALA A 84 5.32 -7.89 -21.51
CA ALA A 84 6.73 -7.51 -21.48
C ALA A 84 7.66 -8.62 -22.03
N GLN A 85 7.20 -9.87 -22.08
CA GLN A 85 8.00 -10.95 -22.71
C GLN A 85 8.14 -10.76 -24.21
N THR A 86 7.14 -10.19 -24.88
CA THR A 86 7.05 -10.09 -26.35
C THR A 86 7.11 -8.66 -26.87
N ASP A 87 6.76 -7.67 -26.04
CA ASP A 87 6.74 -6.25 -26.43
C ASP A 87 8.13 -5.65 -26.37
N MET A 88 8.63 -5.21 -27.54
CA MET A 88 9.96 -4.61 -27.69
C MET A 88 10.06 -3.25 -26.99
N ALA A 89 8.99 -2.45 -26.95
CA ALA A 89 9.00 -1.17 -26.28
C ALA A 89 9.08 -1.33 -24.75
N TYR A 90 8.45 -2.37 -24.20
CA TYR A 90 8.56 -2.68 -22.76
C TYR A 90 9.98 -3.13 -22.42
N LYS A 91 10.58 -4.04 -23.21
CA LYS A 91 11.97 -4.49 -23.00
C LYS A 91 12.97 -3.34 -23.08
N PHE A 92 12.81 -2.46 -24.08
CA PHE A 92 13.61 -1.24 -24.20
C PHE A 92 13.51 -0.33 -22.98
N PHE A 93 12.29 -0.11 -22.49
CA PHE A 93 12.05 0.72 -21.29
C PHE A 93 12.66 0.13 -20.03
N LEU A 94 12.67 -1.19 -19.92
CA LEU A 94 13.21 -1.95 -18.80
C LEU A 94 14.74 -2.16 -18.88
N ASP A 95 15.43 -1.62 -19.86
CA ASP A 95 16.87 -1.82 -20.09
C ASP A 95 17.27 -3.29 -20.23
N LEU A 96 16.40 -4.10 -20.82
CA LEU A 96 16.63 -5.51 -21.05
C LEU A 96 17.16 -5.75 -22.48
N GLU A 97 17.86 -6.87 -22.65
CA GLU A 97 18.18 -7.40 -23.97
C GLU A 97 16.90 -7.94 -24.66
N THR A 98 16.87 -7.91 -25.98
CA THR A 98 15.69 -8.31 -26.77
C THR A 98 15.26 -9.75 -26.49
N GLU A 99 16.20 -10.65 -26.27
CA GLU A 99 15.99 -12.07 -25.96
C GLU A 99 15.80 -12.36 -24.47
N ALA A 100 15.93 -11.36 -23.59
CA ALA A 100 15.83 -11.54 -22.15
C ALA A 100 14.47 -12.14 -21.73
N LYS A 101 14.53 -13.10 -20.82
CA LYS A 101 13.34 -13.69 -20.22
C LYS A 101 12.84 -12.83 -19.07
N MET A 102 11.54 -12.64 -19.04
CA MET A 102 10.88 -11.91 -17.96
C MET A 102 10.89 -12.69 -16.63
N ILE A 103 10.57 -11.99 -15.58
CA ILE A 103 10.48 -12.52 -14.22
C ILE A 103 9.15 -13.26 -14.00
N ASP A 104 9.07 -14.01 -12.90
CA ASP A 104 7.78 -14.56 -12.44
C ASP A 104 6.88 -13.42 -11.88
N PRO A 105 5.58 -13.36 -12.25
CA PRO A 105 4.66 -12.30 -11.81
C PRO A 105 4.56 -12.16 -10.28
N SER A 106 4.69 -13.26 -9.53
CA SER A 106 4.63 -13.25 -8.06
C SER A 106 5.72 -12.41 -7.41
N LEU A 107 6.86 -12.21 -8.10
CA LEU A 107 7.94 -11.35 -7.62
C LEU A 107 7.53 -9.88 -7.52
N LEU A 108 6.62 -9.39 -8.38
CA LEU A 108 6.10 -8.02 -8.28
C LEU A 108 5.28 -7.82 -7.01
N THR A 109 4.40 -8.78 -6.70
CA THR A 109 3.64 -8.76 -5.45
C THR A 109 4.56 -8.79 -4.23
N LYS A 110 5.59 -9.65 -4.24
CA LYS A 110 6.57 -9.71 -3.18
C LYS A 110 7.36 -8.41 -3.04
N PHE A 111 7.81 -7.83 -4.15
CA PHE A 111 8.54 -6.57 -4.17
C PHE A 111 7.73 -5.43 -3.55
N ARG A 112 6.46 -5.23 -3.95
CA ARG A 112 5.57 -4.23 -3.36
C ARG A 112 5.42 -4.39 -1.85
N LYS A 113 5.16 -5.63 -1.39
CA LYS A 113 4.87 -5.89 0.02
C LYS A 113 6.09 -5.83 0.94
N THR A 114 7.29 -6.10 0.42
CA THR A 114 8.47 -6.30 1.28
C THR A 114 9.57 -5.26 1.09
N ARG A 115 9.52 -4.44 0.02
CA ARG A 115 10.58 -3.50 -0.32
C ARG A 115 10.12 -2.06 -0.39
N ILE A 116 8.86 -1.83 -0.76
CA ILE A 116 8.31 -0.48 -0.88
C ILE A 116 7.56 -0.16 0.42
N THR A 117 8.15 0.72 1.23
CA THR A 117 7.52 1.29 2.42
C THR A 117 6.94 2.66 2.11
N GLU A 118 6.11 3.19 3.00
CA GLU A 118 5.53 4.52 2.85
C GLU A 118 6.61 5.61 2.78
N ASP A 119 7.63 5.53 3.65
CA ASP A 119 8.75 6.49 3.64
C ASP A 119 9.50 6.48 2.29
N ILE A 120 9.73 5.29 1.72
CA ILE A 120 10.40 5.16 0.41
C ILE A 120 9.54 5.76 -0.69
N LEU A 121 8.22 5.58 -0.66
CA LEU A 121 7.32 6.21 -1.64
C LEU A 121 7.34 7.74 -1.53
N GLU A 122 7.39 8.29 -0.32
CA GLU A 122 7.55 9.74 -0.11
C GLU A 122 8.89 10.25 -0.67
N GLU A 123 9.99 9.52 -0.45
CA GLU A 123 11.30 9.87 -1.01
C GLU A 123 11.31 9.82 -2.53
N MET A 124 10.71 8.78 -3.13
CA MET A 124 10.57 8.64 -4.58
C MET A 124 9.74 9.78 -5.19
N LEU A 125 8.65 10.17 -4.52
CA LEU A 125 7.84 11.30 -4.96
C LEU A 125 8.64 12.62 -4.91
N LYS A 126 9.41 12.85 -3.84
CA LYS A 126 10.27 14.04 -3.70
C LYS A 126 11.30 14.10 -4.83
N GLU A 127 11.94 12.98 -5.15
CA GLU A 127 12.93 12.91 -6.23
C GLU A 127 12.29 13.18 -7.59
N THR A 128 11.13 12.60 -7.85
CA THR A 128 10.40 12.84 -9.11
C THR A 128 10.03 14.32 -9.27
N ILE A 129 9.62 14.99 -8.20
CA ILE A 129 9.33 16.42 -8.19
C ILE A 129 10.60 17.23 -8.43
N GLN A 130 11.72 16.84 -7.81
CA GLN A 130 13.00 17.52 -8.01
C GLN A 130 13.44 17.46 -9.48
N GLN A 131 13.33 16.31 -10.13
CA GLN A 131 13.61 16.18 -11.56
C GLN A 131 12.69 17.08 -12.41
N ALA A 132 11.40 17.19 -12.04
CA ALA A 132 10.47 18.07 -12.74
C ALA A 132 10.83 19.55 -12.58
N LEU A 133 11.36 19.95 -11.42
CA LEU A 133 11.87 21.31 -11.17
C LEU A 133 13.13 21.59 -11.97
N ASP A 134 14.11 20.69 -11.92
CA ASP A 134 15.38 20.83 -12.63
C ASP A 134 15.19 20.96 -14.15
N LYS A 135 14.11 20.34 -14.66
CA LYS A 135 13.70 20.44 -16.07
C LYS A 135 12.75 21.61 -16.36
N ASN A 136 12.48 22.48 -15.40
CA ASN A 136 11.54 23.60 -15.51
C ASN A 136 10.13 23.20 -15.97
N LEU A 137 9.68 22.00 -15.61
CA LEU A 137 8.30 21.54 -15.87
C LEU A 137 7.31 22.14 -14.87
N ILE A 138 7.77 22.51 -13.68
CA ILE A 138 6.98 23.23 -12.66
C ILE A 138 7.40 24.70 -12.73
N LYS A 139 6.49 25.55 -13.14
CA LYS A 139 6.71 27.00 -13.32
C LYS A 139 5.98 27.84 -12.30
N SER A 140 4.83 27.34 -11.83
CA SER A 140 3.99 28.02 -10.85
C SER A 140 4.39 27.70 -9.42
N GLY A 141 4.35 28.72 -8.56
CA GLY A 141 4.45 28.55 -7.11
C GLY A 141 3.13 28.15 -6.44
N THR A 142 2.08 27.98 -7.21
CA THR A 142 0.72 27.69 -6.71
C THR A 142 0.56 26.17 -6.53
N ILE A 143 -0.04 25.79 -5.39
CA ILE A 143 -0.42 24.41 -5.12
C ILE A 143 -1.91 24.35 -4.81
N ILE A 144 -2.57 23.45 -5.51
CA ILE A 144 -3.96 23.11 -5.33
C ILE A 144 -4.03 21.90 -4.43
N VAL A 145 -4.71 22.01 -3.29
CA VAL A 145 -4.93 20.87 -2.38
C VAL A 145 -6.40 20.52 -2.41
N ASP A 146 -6.68 19.25 -2.64
CA ASP A 146 -8.03 18.70 -2.65
C ASP A 146 -8.07 17.37 -1.88
N SER A 147 -9.25 17.02 -1.39
CA SER A 147 -9.49 15.79 -0.66
C SER A 147 -10.51 14.93 -1.40
N THR A 148 -10.17 13.70 -1.65
CA THR A 148 -11.08 12.70 -2.18
C THR A 148 -11.20 11.53 -1.20
N HIS A 149 -12.14 10.63 -1.42
CA HIS A 149 -12.35 9.49 -0.52
C HIS A 149 -12.18 8.16 -1.26
N THR A 150 -11.66 7.16 -0.54
CA THR A 150 -11.59 5.78 -0.98
C THR A 150 -12.44 4.91 -0.07
N ILE A 151 -13.35 4.15 -0.66
CA ILE A 151 -14.21 3.22 0.07
C ILE A 151 -13.37 1.99 0.46
N ALA A 152 -13.48 1.57 1.72
CA ALA A 152 -12.85 0.33 2.17
C ALA A 152 -13.45 -0.88 1.44
N SER A 153 -12.62 -1.84 1.09
CA SER A 153 -13.05 -3.08 0.42
C SER A 153 -13.77 -4.06 1.34
N VAL A 154 -13.91 -3.72 2.62
CA VAL A 154 -14.54 -4.55 3.66
C VAL A 154 -15.84 -3.91 4.16
N ARG A 155 -16.79 -4.77 4.55
CA ARG A 155 -18.05 -4.30 5.12
C ARG A 155 -17.87 -3.89 6.57
N ALA A 156 -18.33 -2.69 6.92
CA ALA A 156 -18.37 -2.23 8.29
C ALA A 156 -19.36 -3.05 9.14
N LYS A 157 -18.95 -3.43 10.34
CA LYS A 157 -19.75 -4.11 11.36
C LYS A 157 -19.61 -3.37 12.69
N SER A 158 -20.56 -3.55 13.60
CA SER A 158 -20.37 -3.08 14.96
C SER A 158 -19.26 -3.86 15.68
N PRO A 159 -18.54 -3.29 16.65
CA PRO A 159 -17.56 -4.02 17.46
C PRO A 159 -18.15 -5.27 18.10
N THR A 160 -19.36 -5.18 18.62
CA THR A 160 -20.14 -6.32 19.17
C THR A 160 -20.27 -7.44 18.14
N GLN A 161 -20.66 -7.11 16.90
CA GLN A 161 -20.81 -8.10 15.83
C GLN A 161 -19.47 -8.73 15.43
N ILE A 162 -18.39 -7.96 15.45
CA ILE A 162 -17.04 -8.48 15.16
C ILE A 162 -16.65 -9.52 16.22
N LEU A 163 -16.80 -9.21 17.51
CA LEU A 163 -16.50 -10.14 18.59
C LEU A 163 -17.37 -11.41 18.52
N ARG A 164 -18.66 -11.27 18.21
CA ARG A 164 -19.57 -12.40 17.99
C ARG A 164 -19.13 -13.32 16.86
N ASP A 165 -18.77 -12.72 15.73
CA ASP A 165 -18.33 -13.48 14.56
C ASP A 165 -17.01 -14.23 14.85
N MET A 166 -16.06 -13.58 15.53
CA MET A 166 -14.78 -14.20 15.91
C MET A 166 -14.98 -15.32 16.93
N SER A 167 -15.78 -15.10 17.99
CA SER A 167 -16.12 -16.11 18.98
C SER A 167 -16.83 -17.31 18.36
N LYS A 168 -17.73 -17.07 17.41
CA LYS A 168 -18.40 -18.12 16.63
C LYS A 168 -17.41 -18.92 15.80
N GLN A 169 -16.45 -18.26 15.12
CA GLN A 169 -15.42 -18.93 14.35
C GLN A 169 -14.51 -19.78 15.24
N LEU A 170 -14.03 -19.23 16.36
CA LEU A 170 -13.19 -19.95 17.31
C LEU A 170 -13.91 -21.21 17.82
N ARG A 171 -15.14 -21.07 18.32
CA ARG A 171 -15.93 -22.22 18.80
C ARG A 171 -16.13 -23.26 17.72
N LYS A 172 -16.44 -22.86 16.50
CA LYS A 172 -16.60 -23.79 15.36
C LYS A 172 -15.34 -24.61 15.09
N GLU A 173 -14.16 -24.01 15.20
CA GLU A 173 -12.90 -24.74 15.03
C GLU A 173 -12.60 -25.65 16.22
N VAL A 174 -12.90 -25.23 17.46
CA VAL A 174 -12.77 -26.08 18.66
C VAL A 174 -13.71 -27.29 18.57
N TYR A 175 -14.97 -27.11 18.19
CA TYR A 175 -15.90 -28.23 17.98
C TYR A 175 -15.39 -29.26 16.96
N LYS A 176 -14.64 -28.82 15.94
CA LYS A 176 -14.13 -29.73 14.91
C LYS A 176 -12.88 -30.51 15.33
N THR A 177 -12.01 -29.92 16.14
CA THR A 177 -10.66 -30.43 16.34
C THR A 177 -10.29 -30.71 17.78
N ALA A 178 -11.06 -30.20 18.74
CA ALA A 178 -10.82 -30.32 20.16
C ALA A 178 -12.15 -30.30 20.92
N PHE A 179 -13.05 -31.21 20.59
CA PHE A 179 -14.42 -31.23 21.09
C PHE A 179 -14.50 -31.24 22.63
N GLU A 180 -13.58 -31.92 23.29
CA GLU A 180 -13.50 -31.96 24.77
C GLU A 180 -13.40 -30.57 25.43
N LEU A 181 -12.77 -29.62 24.74
CA LEU A 181 -12.67 -28.24 25.22
C LEU A 181 -14.00 -27.49 25.13
N SER A 182 -14.93 -27.96 24.32
CA SER A 182 -16.23 -27.30 24.14
C SER A 182 -17.14 -27.42 25.36
N GLU A 183 -16.91 -28.40 26.22
CA GLU A 183 -17.67 -28.59 27.48
C GLU A 183 -17.39 -27.47 28.47
N ARG A 184 -16.27 -26.77 28.32
CA ARG A 184 -15.85 -25.66 29.18
C ARG A 184 -16.30 -24.29 28.69
N PHE A 185 -17.05 -24.22 27.58
CA PHE A 185 -17.47 -22.93 27.04
C PHE A 185 -18.38 -22.18 28.03
N PRO A 186 -18.14 -20.87 28.22
CA PRO A 186 -19.05 -20.05 28.99
C PRO A 186 -20.40 -19.90 28.27
N GLU A 187 -21.43 -19.51 29.04
CA GLU A 187 -22.75 -19.22 28.48
C GLU A 187 -22.70 -18.02 27.55
N LYS A 188 -23.37 -18.14 26.41
CA LYS A 188 -23.36 -17.06 25.40
C LYS A 188 -24.20 -15.89 25.86
N PRO A 189 -23.75 -14.65 25.65
CA PRO A 189 -24.58 -13.48 25.84
C PRO A 189 -25.84 -13.52 24.99
N SER A 190 -26.88 -12.82 25.42
CA SER A 190 -28.10 -12.65 24.64
C SER A 190 -27.81 -11.92 23.29
N LEU A 191 -28.71 -12.01 22.32
CA LEU A 191 -28.56 -11.27 21.05
C LEU A 191 -28.65 -9.74 21.24
N GLU A 192 -29.25 -9.29 22.35
CA GLU A 192 -29.39 -7.89 22.70
C GLU A 192 -28.22 -7.37 23.57
N ALA A 193 -27.30 -8.26 23.98
CA ALA A 193 -26.17 -7.93 24.81
C ALA A 193 -25.31 -6.79 24.21
N GLY A 194 -24.87 -5.90 25.07
CA GLY A 194 -24.03 -4.78 24.73
C GLY A 194 -22.57 -5.17 24.43
N LEU A 195 -21.75 -4.18 24.08
CA LEU A 195 -20.33 -4.41 23.78
C LEU A 195 -19.57 -4.91 25.03
N ASP A 196 -19.83 -4.37 26.21
CA ASP A 196 -19.09 -4.72 27.42
C ASP A 196 -19.35 -6.17 27.84
N GLU A 197 -20.58 -6.66 27.66
CA GLU A 197 -20.95 -8.06 27.91
C GLU A 197 -20.26 -9.00 26.91
N GLU A 198 -20.17 -8.61 25.64
CA GLU A 198 -19.44 -9.40 24.62
C GLU A 198 -17.93 -9.41 24.87
N ILE A 199 -17.36 -8.30 25.37
CA ILE A 199 -15.96 -8.24 25.80
C ILE A 199 -15.71 -9.20 26.97
N ALA A 200 -16.57 -9.16 28.00
CA ALA A 200 -16.47 -10.04 29.16
C ALA A 200 -16.54 -11.50 28.76
N TYR A 201 -17.54 -11.86 27.97
CA TYR A 201 -17.70 -13.20 27.41
C TYR A 201 -16.48 -13.67 26.59
N THR A 202 -15.97 -12.79 25.73
CA THR A 202 -14.83 -13.13 24.86
C THR A 202 -13.56 -13.36 25.67
N LYS A 203 -13.34 -12.57 26.75
CA LYS A 203 -12.22 -12.75 27.68
C LYS A 203 -12.34 -14.07 28.41
N GLU A 204 -13.52 -14.40 28.97
CA GLU A 204 -13.79 -15.65 29.66
C GLU A 204 -13.58 -16.86 28.73
N LEU A 205 -14.12 -16.81 27.51
CA LEU A 205 -13.92 -17.84 26.50
C LEU A 205 -12.41 -18.09 26.20
N LEU A 206 -11.63 -17.03 26.05
CA LEU A 206 -10.19 -17.15 25.80
C LEU A 206 -9.45 -17.70 27.03
N GLN A 207 -9.83 -17.30 28.23
CA GLN A 207 -9.23 -17.76 29.48
C GLN A 207 -9.46 -19.26 29.69
N VAL A 208 -10.70 -19.71 29.52
CA VAL A 208 -11.08 -21.13 29.66
C VAL A 208 -10.36 -22.02 28.65
N LEU A 209 -10.12 -21.50 27.46
CA LEU A 209 -9.45 -22.24 26.40
C LEU A 209 -7.93 -22.16 26.45
N GLU A 210 -7.33 -21.30 27.27
CA GLU A 210 -5.89 -20.97 27.19
C GLU A 210 -4.96 -22.19 27.34
N GLU A 211 -5.24 -23.04 28.32
CA GLU A 211 -4.45 -24.26 28.56
C GLU A 211 -4.65 -25.29 27.42
N GLY A 212 -5.89 -25.46 26.97
CA GLY A 212 -6.24 -26.39 25.93
C GLY A 212 -5.70 -25.96 24.55
N ILE A 213 -5.63 -24.66 24.27
CA ILE A 213 -5.06 -24.12 23.01
C ILE A 213 -3.57 -24.38 22.93
N LYS A 214 -2.82 -24.24 24.03
CA LYS A 214 -1.37 -24.50 24.07
C LYS A 214 -1.05 -25.96 23.76
N SER A 215 -1.89 -26.90 24.21
CA SER A 215 -1.71 -28.34 24.02
C SER A 215 -2.30 -28.87 22.70
N CYS A 216 -3.28 -28.19 22.12
CA CYS A 216 -4.04 -28.65 20.96
C CYS A 216 -3.24 -28.70 19.64
N GLY A 217 -2.08 -28.01 19.52
CA GLY A 217 -1.27 -27.98 18.29
C GLY A 217 -1.93 -27.43 17.02
N ASN A 218 -3.22 -27.03 17.09
CA ASN A 218 -3.97 -26.51 15.96
C ASN A 218 -3.64 -25.04 15.69
N LYS A 219 -2.84 -24.80 14.65
CA LYS A 219 -2.40 -23.45 14.25
C LYS A 219 -3.54 -22.47 13.98
N LYS A 220 -4.70 -22.96 13.52
CA LYS A 220 -5.86 -22.11 13.22
C LYS A 220 -6.54 -21.59 14.47
N ILE A 221 -6.70 -22.45 15.49
CA ILE A 221 -7.24 -22.05 16.79
C ILE A 221 -6.28 -21.06 17.47
N GLN A 222 -4.98 -21.36 17.44
CA GLN A 222 -3.96 -20.46 18.00
C GLN A 222 -3.99 -19.08 17.33
N LYS A 223 -4.09 -19.03 15.99
CA LYS A 223 -4.18 -17.79 15.24
C LYS A 223 -5.43 -16.99 15.58
N LEU A 224 -6.62 -17.63 15.59
CA LEU A 224 -7.88 -16.97 15.93
C LEU A 224 -7.87 -16.42 17.36
N SER A 225 -7.32 -17.19 18.31
CA SER A 225 -7.21 -16.75 19.70
C SER A 225 -6.26 -15.57 19.87
N HIS A 226 -5.17 -15.56 19.13
CA HIS A 226 -4.21 -14.45 19.11
C HIS A 226 -4.85 -13.17 18.54
N GLU A 227 -5.48 -13.28 17.35
CA GLU A 227 -6.20 -12.15 16.74
C GLU A 227 -7.30 -11.58 17.66
N MET A 228 -8.00 -12.44 18.41
CA MET A 228 -9.02 -11.99 19.38
C MET A 228 -8.40 -11.29 20.59
N LYS A 229 -7.27 -11.76 21.10
CA LYS A 229 -6.54 -11.10 22.19
C LYS A 229 -6.05 -9.72 21.77
N GLU A 230 -5.39 -9.63 20.61
CA GLU A 230 -4.94 -8.35 20.02
C GLU A 230 -6.10 -7.35 19.83
N LEU A 231 -7.27 -7.83 19.41
CA LEU A 231 -8.44 -6.97 19.24
C LEU A 231 -9.00 -6.46 20.57
N LEU A 232 -9.01 -7.30 21.62
CA LEU A 232 -9.47 -6.92 22.96
C LEU A 232 -8.53 -5.94 23.68
N GLU A 233 -7.25 -5.95 23.34
CA GLU A 233 -6.21 -5.06 23.87
C GLU A 233 -6.13 -3.73 23.10
N ASP A 234 -6.77 -3.63 21.93
CA ASP A 234 -6.74 -2.41 21.12
C ASP A 234 -7.61 -1.32 21.78
N GLU A 235 -6.99 -0.22 22.18
CA GLU A 235 -7.69 0.93 22.82
C GLU A 235 -8.80 1.50 21.92
N ARG A 236 -8.69 1.32 20.60
CA ARG A 236 -9.64 1.79 19.60
C ARG A 236 -10.77 0.78 19.31
N LEU A 237 -10.93 -0.29 20.10
CA LEU A 237 -11.94 -1.35 19.88
C LEU A 237 -13.34 -0.79 19.61
N LYS A 238 -13.75 0.28 20.31
CA LYS A 238 -15.07 0.91 20.14
C LYS A 238 -15.25 1.56 18.75
N GLU A 239 -14.17 1.92 18.10
CA GLU A 239 -14.14 2.58 16.80
C GLU A 239 -13.91 1.61 15.65
N ILE A 240 -13.34 0.45 15.91
CA ILE A 240 -13.06 -0.58 14.89
C ILE A 240 -14.38 -1.07 14.27
N ARG A 241 -14.44 -1.13 12.97
CA ARG A 241 -15.61 -1.58 12.19
C ARG A 241 -15.31 -2.80 11.32
N SER A 242 -14.05 -3.24 11.25
CA SER A 242 -13.64 -4.47 10.59
C SER A 242 -12.40 -5.04 11.27
N LYS A 243 -12.30 -6.36 11.39
CA LYS A 243 -11.09 -7.03 11.88
C LYS A 243 -9.98 -7.03 10.82
N ASP A 244 -10.36 -7.01 9.54
CA ASP A 244 -9.45 -7.09 8.40
C ASP A 244 -8.92 -5.70 7.97
N ASP A 245 -9.59 -4.63 8.41
CA ASP A 245 -9.23 -3.24 8.18
C ASP A 245 -9.60 -2.42 9.42
N LYS A 246 -8.65 -2.34 10.36
CA LYS A 246 -8.85 -1.69 11.67
C LYS A 246 -8.78 -0.15 11.59
N ASP A 247 -8.23 0.39 10.51
CA ASP A 247 -7.96 1.83 10.38
C ASP A 247 -9.05 2.55 9.59
N ALA A 248 -9.85 1.87 8.76
CA ALA A 248 -10.98 2.46 8.07
C ALA A 248 -12.02 3.03 9.06
N ARG A 249 -12.54 4.23 8.76
CA ARG A 249 -13.56 4.93 9.56
C ARG A 249 -14.69 5.44 8.68
N PHE A 250 -15.82 5.74 9.32
CA PHE A 250 -16.89 6.48 8.67
C PHE A 250 -16.49 7.95 8.49
N GLY A 251 -16.71 8.44 7.31
CA GLY A 251 -16.56 9.85 6.97
C GLY A 251 -17.80 10.38 6.26
N HIS A 252 -17.88 11.70 6.13
CA HIS A 252 -18.95 12.38 5.43
C HIS A 252 -18.44 12.92 4.09
N LYS A 253 -19.15 12.63 3.02
CA LYS A 253 -18.93 13.22 1.70
C LYS A 253 -19.70 14.53 1.57
N THR A 254 -20.94 14.53 2.08
CA THR A 254 -21.83 15.68 2.19
C THR A 254 -22.53 15.61 3.54
N ALA A 255 -23.32 16.62 3.89
CA ALA A 255 -24.12 16.62 5.12
C ALA A 255 -25.04 15.38 5.26
N THR A 256 -25.45 14.80 4.13
CA THR A 256 -26.39 13.66 4.08
C THR A 256 -25.76 12.35 3.57
N SER A 257 -24.53 12.38 3.07
CA SER A 257 -23.87 11.21 2.48
C SER A 257 -22.64 10.82 3.28
N THR A 258 -22.61 9.57 3.75
CA THR A 258 -21.49 8.98 4.48
C THR A 258 -20.80 7.92 3.63
N PHE A 259 -19.51 7.68 3.91
CA PHE A 259 -18.75 6.56 3.37
C PHE A 259 -17.97 5.87 4.49
N TYR A 260 -17.59 4.64 4.28
CA TYR A 260 -16.68 3.91 5.17
C TYR A 260 -15.36 3.66 4.43
N GLY A 261 -14.26 4.17 4.96
CA GLY A 261 -12.96 4.06 4.30
C GLY A 261 -11.96 5.15 4.73
N TYR A 262 -11.34 5.76 3.74
CA TYR A 262 -10.21 6.68 3.89
C TYR A 262 -10.42 7.97 3.11
N LYS A 263 -9.75 9.03 3.55
CA LYS A 263 -9.58 10.27 2.79
C LYS A 263 -8.18 10.35 2.21
N ASN A 264 -8.08 10.72 0.94
CA ASN A 264 -6.83 10.96 0.25
C ASN A 264 -6.70 12.46 0.02
N HIS A 265 -5.74 13.08 0.69
CA HIS A 265 -5.41 14.49 0.52
C HIS A 265 -4.32 14.59 -0.53
N LEU A 266 -4.62 15.23 -1.65
CA LEU A 266 -3.73 15.39 -2.78
C LEU A 266 -3.31 16.86 -2.89
N ALA A 267 -2.02 17.08 -3.05
CA ALA A 267 -1.47 18.37 -3.38
C ALA A 267 -0.89 18.32 -4.79
N MET A 268 -1.31 19.21 -5.65
CA MET A 268 -1.00 19.24 -7.07
C MET A 268 -0.56 20.64 -7.49
N THR A 269 0.43 20.74 -8.38
CA THR A 269 0.81 22.01 -9.00
C THR A 269 -0.20 22.43 -10.08
N GLU A 270 -0.15 23.68 -10.55
CA GLU A 270 -0.98 24.14 -11.67
C GLU A 270 -0.72 23.34 -12.96
N GLU A 271 0.51 22.86 -13.14
CA GLU A 271 0.92 22.00 -14.24
C GLU A 271 0.44 20.55 -14.09
N ARG A 272 -0.41 20.26 -13.07
CA ARG A 272 -1.00 18.95 -12.78
C ARG A 272 -0.02 17.87 -12.34
N LEU A 273 1.11 18.25 -11.76
CA LEU A 273 2.01 17.30 -11.13
C LEU A 273 1.62 17.10 -9.66
N ILE A 274 1.49 15.86 -9.24
CA ILE A 274 1.21 15.52 -7.83
C ILE A 274 2.46 15.82 -7.02
N ALA A 275 2.35 16.78 -6.12
CA ALA A 275 3.45 17.24 -5.29
C ALA A 275 3.40 16.67 -3.86
N GLY A 276 2.31 16.08 -3.46
CA GLY A 276 2.15 15.42 -2.16
C GLY A 276 0.87 14.63 -2.08
N ILE A 277 0.91 13.57 -1.29
CA ILE A 277 -0.24 12.74 -0.94
C ILE A 277 -0.20 12.39 0.54
N THR A 278 -1.34 12.44 1.20
CA THR A 278 -1.52 11.93 2.56
C THR A 278 -2.84 11.17 2.61
N VAL A 279 -2.81 9.99 3.24
CA VAL A 279 -4.01 9.18 3.45
C VAL A 279 -4.33 9.21 4.94
N THR A 280 -5.58 9.50 5.26
CA THR A 280 -6.10 9.47 6.63
C THR A 280 -7.33 8.58 6.70
N ASP A 281 -7.75 8.23 7.91
CA ASP A 281 -9.04 7.58 8.07
C ASP A 281 -10.20 8.49 7.64
N GLY A 282 -11.35 7.90 7.34
CA GLY A 282 -12.52 8.62 6.83
C GLY A 282 -13.07 9.70 7.78
N GLY A 283 -12.82 9.56 9.09
CA GLY A 283 -13.29 10.49 10.12
C GLY A 283 -12.40 11.72 10.33
N ALA A 284 -11.17 11.70 9.78
CA ALA A 284 -10.21 12.77 9.97
C ALA A 284 -10.71 14.11 9.40
N PRO A 285 -10.50 15.25 10.11
CA PRO A 285 -10.89 16.57 9.61
C PRO A 285 -9.92 17.05 8.51
N ASP A 286 -10.46 17.53 7.39
CA ASP A 286 -9.68 17.94 6.21
C ASP A 286 -8.68 19.08 6.52
N GLY A 287 -9.05 20.01 7.41
CA GLY A 287 -8.26 21.20 7.68
C GLY A 287 -6.90 20.98 8.34
N GLN A 288 -6.75 19.95 9.16
CA GLN A 288 -5.51 19.66 9.89
C GLN A 288 -4.46 18.95 9.03
N GLU A 289 -4.89 18.11 8.11
CA GLU A 289 -3.99 17.33 7.26
C GLU A 289 -3.41 18.17 6.12
N ILE A 290 -4.15 19.16 5.63
CA ILE A 290 -3.65 20.14 4.66
C ILE A 290 -2.40 20.86 5.22
N THR A 291 -2.45 21.23 6.52
CA THR A 291 -1.34 21.92 7.18
C THR A 291 -0.12 21.02 7.39
N LYS A 292 -0.32 19.72 7.62
CA LYS A 292 0.78 18.74 7.76
C LYS A 292 1.45 18.46 6.42
N THR A 293 0.68 18.38 5.34
CA THR A 293 1.20 18.23 3.97
C THR A 293 2.01 19.45 3.57
N ASP A 294 1.65 20.66 3.98
CA ASP A 294 2.42 21.89 3.79
C ASP A 294 3.71 21.91 4.66
N ARG A 295 3.65 21.52 5.94
CA ARG A 295 4.82 21.53 6.86
C ARG A 295 5.87 20.49 6.48
N LYS A 296 5.52 19.34 5.98
CA LYS A 296 6.47 18.33 5.45
C LYS A 296 7.29 18.88 4.28
N ARG A 297 6.88 20.02 3.69
CA ARG A 297 7.54 20.71 2.56
C ARG A 297 8.49 21.82 2.98
N GLU A 298 8.20 22.56 4.07
CA GLU A 298 8.97 23.74 4.47
C GLU A 298 10.46 23.47 4.71
N GLY A 299 10.86 22.19 4.87
CA GLY A 299 12.26 21.81 5.03
C GLY A 299 13.14 21.90 3.77
N LYS A 300 12.58 22.01 2.55
CA LYS A 300 13.36 21.99 1.28
C LYS A 300 12.91 22.98 0.19
N TRP A 301 11.79 23.68 0.36
CA TRP A 301 11.27 24.59 -0.66
C TRP A 301 11.42 26.04 -0.19
N ASN A 302 12.12 26.85 -0.99
CA ASN A 302 12.38 28.25 -0.71
C ASN A 302 11.06 29.05 -0.57
N LYS A 303 11.05 30.07 0.28
CA LYS A 303 9.94 30.90 0.79
C LYS A 303 8.99 31.59 -0.22
N SER A 304 8.93 31.18 -1.47
CA SER A 304 8.19 31.89 -2.53
C SER A 304 6.85 31.26 -2.93
N TYR A 305 6.41 30.18 -2.31
CA TYR A 305 5.16 29.51 -2.70
C TYR A 305 3.96 29.95 -1.88
N ARG A 306 2.94 30.54 -2.54
CA ARG A 306 1.64 30.86 -1.95
C ARG A 306 0.69 29.68 -2.08
N SER A 307 0.17 29.19 -0.97
CA SER A 307 -0.91 28.18 -0.98
C SER A 307 -2.26 28.85 -1.28
N TYR A 308 -2.94 28.43 -2.33
CA TYR A 308 -4.36 28.75 -2.54
C TYR A 308 -5.22 27.64 -1.96
N ARG A 309 -5.99 27.98 -0.90
CA ARG A 309 -7.03 27.08 -0.38
C ARG A 309 -8.30 27.30 -1.22
N ARG A 310 -8.76 26.30 -1.95
CA ARG A 310 -10.14 26.25 -2.37
C ARG A 310 -10.96 25.68 -1.23
N TYR A 311 -11.57 26.54 -0.43
CA TYR A 311 -12.64 26.11 0.44
C TYR A 311 -13.84 25.77 -0.44
N GLY A 312 -14.22 24.50 -0.51
CA GLY A 312 -15.58 24.13 -0.82
C GLY A 312 -16.46 24.69 0.29
N ILE A 313 -17.13 25.80 0.03
CA ILE A 313 -18.16 26.33 0.90
C ILE A 313 -19.31 25.34 0.82
N CYS A 314 -19.46 24.48 1.84
CA CYS A 314 -20.76 23.90 2.12
C CYS A 314 -21.59 24.98 2.81
N GLN A 315 -22.54 25.55 2.07
CA GLN A 315 -23.71 26.17 2.66
C GLN A 315 -24.68 25.11 3.17
#